data_a243e178cf9221cdd239516c24494403
#
_entry.id   a243e178cf9221cdd239516c24494403
#
_cell.length_a   1.000
_cell.length_b   1.000
_cell.length_c   1.000
_cell.angle_alpha   90.00
_cell.angle_beta   90.00
_cell.angle_gamma   90.00
#
_symmetry.space_group_name_H-M   'P 1'
#
loop_
_entity.id
_entity.type
_entity.pdbx_description
1 polymer ?
#
loop_
_entity_poly.entity_id
_entity_poly.type
_entity_poly.pdbx_seq_one_letter_code
_entity_poly.pdbx_strand_id
1 'polypeptide(L)' 'MRILINGEGKECEEGISLSDLLDLLELPLQRIAVELNREVVRRAEWKSTVLKNEDRLEIVHFVGGGCGFSSNRK' A
#
# COMPACT_ATOMS: atom_id res chain seq x y z
N MET A 1 9.80 8.49 -11.27
CA MET A 1 9.49 9.27 -10.06
C MET A 1 9.88 8.51 -8.82
N ARG A 2 9.88 9.16 -7.72
CA ARG A 2 10.28 8.56 -6.47
C ARG A 2 9.15 8.60 -5.47
N ILE A 3 8.94 7.49 -4.78
CA ILE A 3 7.97 7.44 -3.68
C ILE A 3 8.66 6.85 -2.46
N LEU A 4 8.02 7.02 -1.31
CA LEU A 4 8.51 6.45 -0.07
C LEU A 4 7.59 5.32 0.35
N ILE A 5 8.16 4.15 0.61
CA ILE A 5 7.40 3.00 1.05
C ILE A 5 7.94 2.62 2.41
N ASN A 6 7.12 2.79 3.44
CA ASN A 6 7.53 2.53 4.83
C ASN A 6 8.82 3.26 5.14
N GLY A 7 8.95 4.48 4.64
CA GLY A 7 10.10 5.30 4.93
C GLY A 7 11.28 5.12 4.00
N GLU A 8 11.21 4.20 3.05
CA GLU A 8 12.31 3.95 2.13
C GLU A 8 11.97 4.45 0.75
N GLY A 9 12.91 5.16 0.13
CA GLY A 9 12.70 5.67 -1.21
C GLY A 9 12.75 4.57 -2.25
N LYS A 10 11.86 4.67 -3.23
CA LYS A 10 11.81 3.70 -4.31
C LYS A 10 11.46 4.40 -5.61
N GLU A 11 12.18 4.03 -6.66
CA GLU A 11 11.88 4.56 -8.00
C GLU A 11 10.78 3.77 -8.64
N CYS A 12 9.88 4.47 -9.31
CA CYS A 12 8.84 3.80 -10.08
C CYS A 12 8.40 4.69 -11.22
N GLU A 13 7.63 4.11 -12.13
CA GLU A 13 7.20 4.83 -13.31
C GLU A 13 6.14 5.85 -12.96
N GLU A 14 6.18 6.95 -13.66
CA GLU A 14 5.13 7.96 -13.48
C GLU A 14 3.81 7.43 -13.96
N GLY A 15 2.76 7.76 -13.22
CA GLY A 15 1.44 7.31 -13.59
C GLY A 15 1.09 5.91 -13.16
N ILE A 16 1.99 5.24 -12.44
CA ILE A 16 1.70 3.88 -11.99
C ILE A 16 0.56 3.92 -10.97
N SER A 17 -0.32 2.94 -11.06
CA SER A 17 -1.38 2.84 -10.06
C SER A 17 -0.87 2.14 -8.82
N LEU A 18 -1.56 2.37 -7.71
CA LEU A 18 -1.21 1.69 -6.48
C LEU A 18 -1.27 0.18 -6.66
N SER A 19 -2.30 -0.31 -7.36
CA SER A 19 -2.44 -1.73 -7.58
C SER A 19 -1.23 -2.30 -8.34
N ASP A 20 -0.80 -1.60 -9.39
CA ASP A 20 0.33 -2.07 -10.17
C ASP A 20 1.62 -2.06 -9.36
N LEU A 21 1.79 -1.04 -8.53
CA LEU A 21 2.97 -1.01 -7.68
C LEU A 21 3.00 -2.18 -6.72
N LEU A 22 1.85 -2.48 -6.10
CA LEU A 22 1.80 -3.58 -5.15
C LEU A 22 2.09 -4.90 -5.84
N ASP A 23 1.64 -5.06 -7.09
CA ASP A 23 1.95 -6.25 -7.86
C ASP A 23 3.45 -6.36 -8.12
N LEU A 24 4.09 -5.25 -8.47
CA LEU A 24 5.53 -5.27 -8.70
C LEU A 24 6.29 -5.66 -7.46
N LEU A 25 5.80 -5.28 -6.30
CA LEU A 25 6.45 -5.63 -5.04
C LEU A 25 6.14 -7.06 -4.61
N GLU A 26 5.26 -7.73 -5.33
CA GLU A 26 4.91 -9.12 -5.06
C GLU A 26 4.38 -9.32 -3.64
N LEU A 27 3.60 -8.37 -3.19
CA LEU A 27 3.05 -8.43 -1.85
C LEU A 27 1.78 -9.26 -1.83
N PRO A 28 1.49 -9.89 -0.69
CA PRO A 28 0.24 -10.67 -0.58
C PRO A 28 -0.93 -9.72 -0.42
N LEU A 29 -1.55 -9.38 -1.54
CA LEU A 29 -2.54 -8.30 -1.57
C LEU A 29 -3.70 -8.51 -0.62
N GLN A 30 -3.99 -9.75 -0.29
CA GLN A 30 -5.11 -10.04 0.59
C GLN A 30 -4.77 -9.89 2.05
N ARG A 31 -3.51 -9.63 2.36
CA ARG A 31 -3.04 -9.59 3.73
C ARG A 31 -2.35 -8.30 4.08
N ILE A 32 -2.62 -7.25 3.32
CA ILE A 32 -2.00 -5.96 3.60
C ILE A 32 -3.04 -4.87 3.66
N ALA A 33 -2.71 -3.85 4.40
CA ALA A 33 -3.44 -2.59 4.40
C ALA A 33 -2.49 -1.50 3.94
N VAL A 34 -3.01 -0.52 3.24
CA VAL A 34 -2.19 0.52 2.65
C VAL A 34 -2.72 1.88 3.05
N GLU A 35 -1.80 2.75 3.48
CA GLU A 35 -2.10 4.17 3.67
C GLU A 35 -1.29 4.96 2.66
N LEU A 36 -1.94 5.91 2.05
CA LEU A 36 -1.29 6.83 1.13
C LEU A 36 -1.37 8.22 1.72
N ASN A 37 -0.22 8.80 2.02
CA ASN A 37 -0.14 10.12 2.63
C ASN A 37 -1.04 10.19 3.86
N ARG A 38 -0.97 9.13 4.68
CA ARG A 38 -1.66 9.02 5.96
C ARG A 38 -3.16 8.79 5.86
N GLU A 39 -3.62 8.44 4.68
CA GLU A 39 -5.03 8.09 4.51
C GLU A 39 -5.15 6.66 4.03
N VAL A 40 -6.02 5.90 4.65
CA VAL A 40 -6.24 4.51 4.26
C VAL A 40 -6.86 4.48 2.88
N VAL A 41 -6.31 3.63 2.01
CA VAL A 41 -6.85 3.42 0.68
C VAL A 41 -7.46 2.02 0.65
N ARG A 42 -8.75 1.97 0.39
CA ARG A 42 -9.45 0.69 0.34
C ARG A 42 -8.98 -0.12 -0.85
N ARG A 43 -8.99 -1.43 -0.67
CA ARG A 43 -8.56 -2.32 -1.74
C ARG A 43 -9.30 -2.04 -3.05
N ALA A 44 -10.60 -1.76 -2.95
CA ALA A 44 -11.39 -1.52 -4.15
C ALA A 44 -10.92 -0.30 -4.93
N GLU A 45 -10.14 0.58 -4.29
CA GLU A 45 -9.69 1.80 -4.93
C GLU A 45 -8.24 1.73 -5.39
N TRP A 46 -7.56 0.61 -5.15
CA TRP A 46 -6.15 0.52 -5.49
C TRP A 46 -5.90 0.67 -6.99
N LYS A 47 -6.81 0.16 -7.80
CA LYS A 47 -6.63 0.24 -9.25
C LYS A 47 -6.82 1.64 -9.79
N SER A 48 -7.63 2.44 -9.12
CA SER A 48 -7.90 3.78 -9.59
C SER A 48 -7.04 4.84 -8.91
N THR A 49 -6.20 4.43 -7.97
CA THR A 49 -5.34 5.36 -7.26
C THR A 49 -4.02 5.48 -8.02
N VAL A 50 -3.77 6.64 -8.61
CA VAL A 50 -2.54 6.89 -9.35
C VAL A 50 -1.57 7.58 -8.43
N LEU A 51 -0.36 7.05 -8.38
CA LEU A 51 0.67 7.59 -7.50
C LEU A 51 1.37 8.77 -8.12
N LYS A 52 1.87 9.65 -7.28
CA LYS A 52 2.58 10.86 -7.69
C LYS A 52 3.94 10.88 -7.05
N ASN A 53 4.81 11.71 -7.63
CA ASN A 53 6.15 11.86 -7.10
C ASN A 53 6.09 12.27 -5.64
N GLU A 54 6.90 11.59 -4.83
CA GLU A 54 7.05 11.84 -3.40
C GLU A 54 5.85 11.45 -2.56
N ASP A 55 4.94 10.67 -3.13
CA ASP A 55 3.88 10.08 -2.31
C ASP A 55 4.49 9.17 -1.26
N ARG A 56 3.82 9.08 -0.13
CA ARG A 56 4.25 8.22 0.97
C ARG A 56 3.25 7.11 1.17
N LEU A 57 3.77 5.89 1.13
CA LEU A 57 2.96 4.70 1.36
C LEU A 57 3.40 4.03 2.64
N GLU A 58 2.42 3.64 3.44
CA GLU A 58 2.65 2.78 4.59
C GLU A 58 1.92 1.49 4.34
N ILE A 59 2.65 0.39 4.34
CA ILE A 59 2.08 -0.91 4.05
C ILE A 59 2.25 -1.78 5.28
N VAL A 60 1.14 -2.30 5.76
CA VAL A 60 1.12 -3.12 6.95
C VAL A 60 0.64 -4.51 6.56
N HIS A 61 1.36 -5.52 7.00
CA HIS A 61 0.98 -6.91 6.78
C HIS A 61 0.16 -7.41 7.95
N PHE A 62 -0.90 -8.15 7.63
CA PHE A 62 -1.62 -8.87 8.66
C PHE A 62 -0.96 -10.22 8.86
N VAL A 63 -0.74 -10.57 10.09
CA VAL A 63 -0.25 -11.90 10.38
C VAL A 63 -1.43 -12.83 10.32
N GLY A 64 -1.29 -13.91 9.69
CA GLY A 64 -2.35 -14.80 9.45
C GLY A 64 -3.26 -15.01 10.57
N GLY A 65 -4.12 -15.79 10.59
CA GLY A 65 -4.92 -16.04 11.65
C GLY A 65 -5.90 -15.02 11.97
N GLY A 66 -5.91 -14.18 11.60
CA GLY A 66 -6.82 -13.37 11.80
C GLY A 66 -6.94 -12.67 12.88
N CYS A 67 -6.94 -12.72 13.57
CA CYS A 67 -7.19 -11.98 14.40
C CYS A 67 -6.57 -10.85 14.40
N GLY A 68 -6.27 -10.60 14.29
CA GLY A 68 -5.74 -9.70 14.36
C GLY A 68 -6.06 -8.47 14.38
N PHE A 69 -6.40 -8.06 14.41
CA PHE A 69 -6.57 -6.81 14.42
C PHE A 69 -7.73 -6.25 14.51
N SER A 70 -7.63 -6.97 14.70
CA SER A 70 -8.42 -6.62 14.77
C SER A 70 -8.92 -6.25 15.30
N SER A 71 -8.87 -6.54 15.56
CA SER A 71 -9.26 -6.25 16.02
C SER A 71 -9.31 -5.75 16.49
N ASN A 72 -9.21 -6.12 16.53
CA ASN A 72 -9.27 -5.72 16.87
C ASN A 72 -9.26 -5.14 17.05
N ARG A 73 -9.40 -5.48 17.25
CA ARG A 73 -9.51 -5.06 17.39
C ARG A 73 -9.49 -4.42 17.56
N LYS A 74 -9.59 -4.88 17.68
CA LYS A 74 -9.65 -4.50 17.83
C LYS A 74 -9.64 -3.96 17.90
#